data_bbea450cce00b093bdd8b3fec85ec674
#
_entry.id   bbea450cce00b093bdd8b3fec85ec674
#
_cell.length_a   1.000
_cell.length_b   1.000
_cell.length_c   1.000
_cell.angle_alpha   90.00
_cell.angle_beta   90.00
_cell.angle_gamma   90.00
#
_symmetry.space_group_name_H-M   'P 1'
#
loop_
_entity.id
_entity.type
_entity.pdbx_description
1 polymer ?
#
loop_
_entity_poly.entity_id
_entity_poly.type
_entity_poly.pdbx_seq_one_letter_code
_entity_poly.pdbx_strand_id
1 'polypeptide(L)'
;MAAAMDTHTPPSQPLVCPTCGAAGQSGAQCRRCHSDLQLLQQLVTRRATELHTLARVLAAGRWAEALLSAQYIHTLRQDEESFRLLAVCQLLNDQFAAACDTHRQYRAVTQHRH
;
A
#
# COMPACT_ATOMS: atom_id res chain seq x y z
N MET A 1 -21.29 11.93 -13.92
CA MET A 1 -20.53 12.56 -12.86
C MET A 1 -20.67 11.87 -11.57
N ALA A 2 -21.84 11.51 -11.17
CA ALA A 2 -22.02 10.79 -9.91
C ALA A 2 -21.23 9.50 -9.86
N ALA A 3 -21.04 8.88 -10.99
CA ALA A 3 -20.30 7.63 -11.07
C ALA A 3 -18.87 7.75 -10.58
N ALA A 4 -18.27 8.91 -10.73
CA ALA A 4 -16.89 9.11 -10.29
C ALA A 4 -16.75 9.02 -8.78
N MET A 5 -17.83 9.22 -8.06
CA MET A 5 -17.77 9.22 -6.60
C MET A 5 -17.74 7.83 -6.02
N ASP A 6 -18.26 6.87 -6.75
CA ASP A 6 -18.29 5.50 -6.28
C ASP A 6 -16.90 4.90 -6.17
N THR A 7 -15.96 5.44 -6.92
CA THR A 7 -14.59 4.93 -6.90
C THR A 7 -13.87 5.31 -5.63
N HIS A 8 -14.40 6.25 -4.85
CA HIS A 8 -13.73 6.69 -3.64
C HIS A 8 -13.97 5.79 -2.47
N THR A 9 -15.00 4.97 -2.54
CA THR A 9 -15.22 4.02 -1.49
C THR A 9 -14.32 2.83 -1.77
N PRO A 10 -13.23 2.65 -1.02
CA PRO A 10 -12.45 1.45 -1.21
C PRO A 10 -13.38 0.28 -0.95
N PRO A 11 -13.46 -0.65 -1.89
CA PRO A 11 -14.21 -1.86 -1.59
C PRO A 11 -13.63 -2.42 -0.32
N SER A 12 -14.48 -2.78 0.61
CA SER A 12 -14.03 -3.44 1.81
C SER A 12 -13.32 -4.70 1.37
N GLN A 13 -12.00 -4.61 1.22
CA GLN A 13 -11.21 -5.76 0.86
C GLN A 13 -11.34 -6.78 1.99
N PRO A 14 -11.63 -8.02 1.66
CA PRO A 14 -11.68 -9.05 2.67
C PRO A 14 -10.31 -9.14 3.34
N LEU A 15 -10.29 -8.99 4.64
CA LEU A 15 -9.06 -9.10 5.42
C LEU A 15 -8.86 -10.54 5.86
N VAL A 16 -7.60 -10.91 5.96
CA VAL A 16 -7.23 -12.19 6.56
C VAL A 16 -6.85 -11.92 8.02
N CYS A 17 -7.45 -12.63 8.93
CA CYS A 17 -7.14 -12.48 10.35
C CYS A 17 -5.71 -12.95 10.61
N PRO A 18 -4.84 -12.10 11.17
CA PRO A 18 -3.46 -12.50 11.43
C PRO A 18 -3.33 -13.54 12.56
N THR A 19 -4.35 -13.68 13.38
CA THR A 19 -4.30 -14.61 14.52
C THR A 19 -4.67 -16.03 14.11
N CYS A 20 -5.75 -16.20 13.35
CA CYS A 20 -6.25 -17.54 13.03
C CYS A 20 -6.24 -17.84 11.52
N GLY A 21 -5.93 -16.86 10.69
CA GLY A 21 -5.85 -17.06 9.23
C GLY A 21 -7.21 -17.09 8.54
N ALA A 22 -8.30 -16.82 9.24
CA ALA A 22 -9.62 -16.83 8.60
C ALA A 22 -9.73 -15.67 7.61
N ALA A 23 -10.13 -15.98 6.38
CA ALA A 23 -10.28 -14.99 5.32
C ALA A 23 -11.68 -14.38 5.32
N GLY A 24 -11.85 -13.31 4.52
CA GLY A 24 -13.15 -12.70 4.33
C GLY A 24 -13.64 -11.87 5.50
N GLN A 25 -12.74 -11.35 6.32
CA GLN A 25 -13.10 -10.55 7.47
C GLN A 25 -13.42 -9.12 7.05
N SER A 26 -14.56 -8.60 7.46
CA SER A 26 -14.96 -7.23 7.17
C SER A 26 -15.40 -6.46 8.41
N GLY A 27 -15.56 -7.12 9.55
CA GLY A 27 -15.96 -6.47 10.80
C GLY A 27 -14.78 -6.01 11.63
N ALA A 28 -15.07 -5.37 12.74
CA ALA A 28 -14.04 -4.92 13.69
C ALA A 28 -13.40 -6.08 14.43
N GLN A 29 -14.05 -7.23 14.44
CA GLN A 29 -13.53 -8.43 15.08
C GLN A 29 -13.60 -9.59 14.11
N CYS A 30 -12.65 -10.52 14.27
CA CYS A 30 -12.68 -11.76 13.50
C CYS A 30 -13.90 -12.59 13.91
N ARG A 31 -14.64 -13.07 12.92
CA ARG A 31 -15.82 -13.90 13.19
C ARG A 31 -15.46 -15.24 13.81
N ARG A 32 -14.26 -15.69 13.59
CA ARG A 32 -13.84 -17.01 14.03
C ARG A 32 -13.17 -16.99 15.39
N CYS A 33 -12.16 -16.14 15.58
CA CYS A 33 -11.40 -16.11 16.84
C CYS A 33 -11.67 -14.87 17.67
N HIS A 34 -12.50 -13.94 17.19
CA HIS A 34 -12.90 -12.71 17.87
C HIS A 34 -11.75 -11.73 18.11
N SER A 35 -10.62 -11.90 17.42
CA SER A 35 -9.53 -10.93 17.49
C SER A 35 -9.97 -9.57 16.95
N ASP A 36 -9.44 -8.50 17.55
CA ASP A 36 -9.73 -7.14 17.11
C ASP A 36 -9.03 -6.86 15.78
N LEU A 37 -9.80 -6.53 14.76
CA LEU A 37 -9.30 -6.22 13.43
C LEU A 37 -9.34 -4.73 13.11
N GLN A 38 -9.75 -3.91 14.07
CA GLN A 38 -9.95 -2.48 13.83
C GLN A 38 -8.67 -1.80 13.38
N LEU A 39 -7.55 -2.08 14.03
CA LEU A 39 -6.27 -1.49 13.65
C LEU A 39 -5.87 -1.91 12.23
N LEU A 40 -6.04 -3.18 11.90
CA LEU A 40 -5.73 -3.68 10.57
C LEU A 40 -6.57 -2.98 9.51
N GLN A 41 -7.86 -2.80 9.78
CA GLN A 41 -8.75 -2.07 8.87
C GLN A 41 -8.31 -0.63 8.69
N GLN A 42 -7.88 0.02 9.77
CA GLN A 42 -7.37 1.39 9.69
C GLN A 42 -6.13 1.48 8.81
N LEU A 43 -5.22 0.52 8.93
CA LEU A 43 -4.01 0.49 8.11
C LEU A 43 -4.34 0.30 6.63
N VAL A 44 -5.27 -0.59 6.32
CA VAL A 44 -5.71 -0.82 4.94
C VAL A 44 -6.33 0.44 4.36
N THR A 45 -7.18 1.11 5.12
CA THR A 45 -7.82 2.34 4.69
C THR A 45 -6.80 3.46 4.46
N ARG A 46 -5.84 3.61 5.36
CA ARG A 46 -4.77 4.60 5.20
C ARG A 46 -3.97 4.36 3.93
N ARG A 47 -3.63 3.10 3.67
CA ARG A 47 -2.88 2.75 2.48
C ARG A 47 -3.66 3.10 1.23
N ALA A 48 -4.94 2.78 1.17
CA ALA A 48 -5.78 3.10 0.02
C ALA A 48 -5.86 4.61 -0.21
N THR A 49 -6.04 5.39 0.86
CA THR A 49 -6.07 6.85 0.79
C THR A 49 -4.74 7.40 0.27
N GLU A 50 -3.64 6.87 0.76
CA GLU A 50 -2.32 7.34 0.36
C GLU A 50 -2.00 6.97 -1.08
N LEU A 51 -2.46 5.82 -1.56
CA LEU A 51 -2.33 5.45 -2.97
C LEU A 51 -3.07 6.44 -3.87
N HIS A 52 -4.25 6.88 -3.46
CA HIS A 52 -4.99 7.92 -4.18
C HIS A 52 -4.23 9.24 -4.21
N THR A 53 -3.67 9.63 -3.09
CA THR A 53 -2.84 10.84 -2.99
C THR A 53 -1.65 10.75 -3.92
N LEU A 54 -0.96 9.62 -3.89
CA LEU A 54 0.20 9.39 -4.76
C LEU A 54 -0.17 9.53 -6.23
N ALA A 55 -1.29 8.93 -6.65
CA ALA A 55 -1.74 9.03 -8.02
C ALA A 55 -1.98 10.50 -8.43
N ARG A 56 -2.58 11.29 -7.55
CA ARG A 56 -2.84 12.70 -7.84
C ARG A 56 -1.56 13.52 -7.95
N VAL A 57 -0.62 13.32 -7.02
CA VAL A 57 0.62 14.10 -7.06
C VAL A 57 1.51 13.69 -8.22
N LEU A 58 1.47 12.42 -8.63
CA LEU A 58 2.17 11.97 -9.83
C LEU A 58 1.58 12.61 -11.08
N ALA A 59 0.26 12.64 -11.18
CA ALA A 59 -0.42 13.28 -12.31
C ALA A 59 -0.12 14.77 -12.39
N ALA A 60 0.12 15.41 -11.24
CA ALA A 60 0.47 16.83 -11.17
C ALA A 60 1.96 17.09 -11.37
N GLY A 61 2.79 16.07 -11.49
CA GLY A 61 4.22 16.24 -11.67
C GLY A 61 4.98 16.62 -10.40
N ARG A 62 4.39 16.42 -9.25
CA ARG A 62 5.01 16.78 -7.97
C ARG A 62 5.85 15.63 -7.45
N TRP A 63 7.04 15.46 -8.04
CA TRP A 63 7.85 14.27 -7.79
C TRP A 63 8.32 14.15 -6.34
N ALA A 64 8.67 15.26 -5.69
CA ALA A 64 9.12 15.21 -4.29
C ALA A 64 8.01 14.77 -3.34
N GLU A 65 6.79 15.28 -3.54
CA GLU A 65 5.64 14.86 -2.76
C GLU A 65 5.29 13.40 -3.03
N ALA A 66 5.40 12.98 -4.30
CA ALA A 66 5.16 11.60 -4.69
C ALA A 66 6.12 10.66 -3.95
N LEU A 67 7.37 11.03 -3.83
CA LEU A 67 8.36 10.23 -3.11
C LEU A 67 7.98 10.07 -1.64
N LEU A 68 7.55 11.16 -1.00
CA LEU A 68 7.12 11.09 0.41
C LEU A 68 5.92 10.16 0.57
N SER A 69 4.93 10.24 -0.33
CA SER A 69 3.79 9.35 -0.30
C SER A 69 4.20 7.90 -0.51
N ALA A 70 5.10 7.64 -1.45
CA ALA A 70 5.57 6.28 -1.71
C ALA A 70 6.32 5.71 -0.52
N GLN A 71 7.14 6.52 0.14
CA GLN A 71 7.85 6.10 1.35
C GLN A 71 6.87 5.75 2.46
N TYR A 72 5.84 6.55 2.64
CA TYR A 72 4.82 6.29 3.65
C TYR A 72 4.06 4.99 3.36
N ILE A 73 3.66 4.78 2.11
CA ILE A 73 2.99 3.54 1.70
C ILE A 73 3.87 2.34 2.01
N HIS A 74 5.16 2.46 1.72
CA HIS A 74 6.11 1.37 1.96
C HIS A 74 6.28 1.06 3.45
N THR A 75 6.13 2.07 4.32
CA THR A 75 6.17 1.83 5.77
C THR A 75 4.91 1.14 6.26
N LEU A 76 3.77 1.37 5.62
CA LEU A 76 2.52 0.73 6.02
C LEU A 76 2.53 -0.76 5.68
N ARG A 77 3.06 -1.10 4.52
CA ARG A 77 3.16 -2.49 4.08
C ARG A 77 4.17 -2.61 2.95
N GLN A 78 5.15 -3.47 3.11
CA GLN A 78 6.13 -3.75 2.07
C GLN A 78 5.63 -4.91 1.22
N ASP A 79 5.21 -4.59 0.00
CA ASP A 79 4.78 -5.57 -0.97
C ASP A 79 5.29 -5.18 -2.36
N GLU A 80 4.97 -5.99 -3.36
CA GLU A 80 5.41 -5.74 -4.72
C GLU A 80 5.05 -4.33 -5.19
N GLU A 81 3.83 -3.90 -4.91
CA GLU A 81 3.37 -2.60 -5.33
C GLU A 81 4.14 -1.47 -4.65
N SER A 82 4.39 -1.59 -3.33
CA SER A 82 5.10 -0.56 -2.59
C SER A 82 6.54 -0.44 -3.06
N PHE A 83 7.22 -1.54 -3.35
CA PHE A 83 8.58 -1.51 -3.89
C PHE A 83 8.62 -0.85 -5.25
N ARG A 84 7.67 -1.16 -6.12
CA ARG A 84 7.58 -0.53 -7.45
C ARG A 84 7.39 0.96 -7.36
N LEU A 85 6.40 1.38 -6.56
CA LEU A 85 6.08 2.79 -6.41
C LEU A 85 7.26 3.56 -5.83
N LEU A 86 7.91 2.99 -4.84
CA LEU A 86 9.08 3.64 -4.24
C LEU A 86 10.20 3.79 -5.25
N ALA A 87 10.52 2.73 -5.98
CA ALA A 87 11.58 2.78 -6.98
C ALA A 87 11.28 3.80 -8.09
N VAL A 88 10.05 3.82 -8.58
CA VAL A 88 9.64 4.78 -9.61
C VAL A 88 9.79 6.22 -9.10
N CYS A 89 9.31 6.49 -7.88
CA CYS A 89 9.40 7.83 -7.32
C CYS A 89 10.84 8.25 -7.06
N GLN A 90 11.69 7.30 -6.66
CA GLN A 90 13.12 7.58 -6.51
C GLN A 90 13.77 7.93 -7.85
N LEU A 91 13.41 7.21 -8.92
CA LEU A 91 13.90 7.53 -10.27
C LEU A 91 13.44 8.92 -10.72
N LEU A 92 12.18 9.26 -10.46
CA LEU A 92 11.63 10.56 -10.82
C LEU A 92 12.29 11.71 -10.06
N ASN A 93 12.90 11.42 -8.92
CA ASN A 93 13.64 12.39 -8.12
C ASN A 93 15.16 12.30 -8.32
N ASP A 94 15.59 11.62 -9.39
CA ASP A 94 17.01 11.44 -9.71
C ASP A 94 17.80 10.70 -8.66
N GLN A 95 17.14 9.92 -7.82
CA GLN A 95 17.78 9.11 -6.79
C GLN A 95 18.07 7.71 -7.33
N PHE A 96 18.98 7.62 -8.27
CA PHE A 96 19.22 6.37 -9.00
C PHE A 96 19.81 5.28 -8.12
N ALA A 97 20.74 5.64 -7.24
CA ALA A 97 21.35 4.67 -6.33
C ALA A 97 20.32 4.09 -5.38
N ALA A 98 19.44 4.94 -4.84
CA ALA A 98 18.38 4.50 -3.94
C ALA A 98 17.39 3.60 -4.67
N ALA A 99 17.06 3.93 -5.92
CA ALA A 99 16.16 3.10 -6.73
C ALA A 99 16.76 1.73 -6.99
N CYS A 100 18.05 1.65 -7.25
CA CYS A 100 18.74 0.38 -7.43
C CYS A 100 18.71 -0.45 -6.15
N ASP A 101 18.91 0.17 -4.99
CA ASP A 101 18.84 -0.51 -3.71
C ASP A 101 17.42 -1.05 -3.45
N THR A 102 16.41 -0.25 -3.76
CA THR A 102 15.02 -0.67 -3.62
C THR A 102 14.74 -1.88 -4.49
N HIS A 103 15.22 -1.86 -5.73
CA HIS A 103 15.05 -2.98 -6.66
C HIS A 103 15.73 -4.24 -6.15
N ARG A 104 16.94 -4.11 -5.59
CA ARG A 104 17.64 -5.25 -5.02
C ARG A 104 16.88 -5.85 -3.85
N GLN A 105 16.33 -5.00 -2.98
CA GLN A 105 15.52 -5.46 -1.86
C GLN A 105 14.29 -6.20 -2.35
N TYR A 106 13.64 -5.67 -3.38
CA TYR A 106 12.48 -6.32 -3.98
C TYR A 106 12.83 -7.71 -4.51
N ARG A 107 13.93 -7.81 -5.24
CA ARG A 107 14.36 -9.10 -5.77
C ARG A 107 14.68 -10.10 -4.67
N ALA A 108 15.31 -9.66 -3.59
CA ALA A 108 15.61 -10.52 -2.46
C ALA A 108 14.34 -11.08 -1.83
N VAL A 109 13.31 -10.23 -1.66
CA VAL A 109 12.03 -10.66 -1.10
C VAL A 109 11.31 -11.63 -2.02
N THR A 110 11.31 -11.37 -3.33
CA THR A 110 10.65 -12.27 -4.28
C THR A 110 11.36 -13.61 -4.40
N GLN A 111 12.67 -13.64 -4.30
CA GLN A 111 13.42 -14.90 -4.34
C GLN A 111 13.10 -15.79 -3.14
N HIS A 112 12.83 -15.19 -1.98
CA HIS A 112 12.49 -15.96 -0.79
C HIS A 112 11.10 -16.58 -0.84
N ARG A 113 10.25 -16.11 -1.75
CA ARG A 113 8.90 -16.65 -1.90
C ARG A 113 8.85 -17.93 -2.72
N HIS A 114 9.93 -18.25 -3.37
CA HIS A 114 10.05 -19.47 -4.15
C HIS A 114 10.91 -20.48 -3.38
#